data_2a7301706e7de2ff824fad53d06a0041
#
_entry.id   2a7301706e7de2ff824fad53d06a0041
#
_cell.length_a   1.000
_cell.length_b   1.000
_cell.length_c   1.000
_cell.angle_alpha   90.00
_cell.angle_beta   90.00
_cell.angle_gamma   90.00
#
_symmetry.space_group_name_H-M   'P 1'
#
loop_
_entity.id
_entity.type
_entity.pdbx_description
1 polymer ?
#
loop_
_entity_poly.entity_id
_entity_poly.type
_entity_poly.pdbx_seq_one_letter_code
_entity_poly.pdbx_strand_id
1 'polypeptide(L)'
;GKYHFSVDIPTRNTAILSDEFLYKKASFPECHGATIVELKNGDLVASFFGGTKERNPDCCIWVCRKAKGAKEWTAPKLAADGVFALNDPNAEIAGIDTACTPVKDTKGKLTARRKACWNPVLFQIPGGDLILFYKIGLSVADWTGWLVRSKDGGKTWSKREALPQGFLGPIKNKPEYINGRIICPSSREGKGGWRIHFEYSDDKGKTWKTTESVPAELSVPTQNRKKGGINVDDQEAGEAIQGKGAQPILAIQPSILKHKDGRLQVLCRTRNALLATAWSSDNGETWNKVTLSNVPNNNSGTDAVTMSDGRHILIYNNFSTQPGTPKGPRT
;
A
#
# COMPACT_ATOMS: atom_id res chain seq x y z
N GLY A 1 20.57 -3.90 13.36
CA GLY A 1 20.59 -2.80 14.31
C GLY A 1 19.20 -2.57 14.83
N LYS A 2 19.01 -2.59 16.16
CA LYS A 2 17.74 -2.29 16.80
C LYS A 2 17.48 -0.80 16.62
N TYR A 3 16.48 -0.43 15.83
CA TYR A 3 15.98 0.94 15.80
C TYR A 3 15.09 1.14 17.03
N HIS A 4 15.62 1.79 18.07
CA HIS A 4 14.82 2.34 19.14
C HIS A 4 14.33 3.70 18.66
N PHE A 5 13.07 3.79 18.27
CA PHE A 5 12.40 5.09 18.16
C PHE A 5 11.92 5.47 19.56
N SER A 6 12.68 6.29 20.27
CA SER A 6 12.10 7.12 21.31
C SER A 6 11.52 8.35 20.62
N VAL A 7 10.25 8.32 20.30
CA VAL A 7 9.53 9.56 20.06
C VAL A 7 9.30 10.14 21.46
N ASP A 8 9.92 11.24 21.79
CA ASP A 8 9.50 12.07 22.92
C ASP A 8 8.10 12.61 22.59
N ILE A 9 7.09 11.82 22.85
CA ILE A 9 5.71 12.26 22.83
C ILE A 9 5.57 13.16 24.06
N PRO A 10 5.25 14.45 23.88
CA PRO A 10 5.01 15.33 25.03
C PRO A 10 4.00 14.63 25.95
N THR A 11 4.31 14.51 27.22
CA THR A 11 3.58 13.78 28.26
C THR A 11 2.11 14.23 28.48
N ARG A 12 1.55 15.04 27.57
CA ARG A 12 0.16 15.55 27.57
C ARG A 12 -0.44 15.68 26.18
N ASN A 13 -0.20 14.75 25.25
CA ASN A 13 -1.00 14.73 24.03
C ASN A 13 -2.33 14.00 24.32
N THR A 14 -3.35 14.76 24.72
CA THR A 14 -4.69 14.25 25.02
C THR A 14 -5.40 13.62 23.80
N ALA A 15 -4.82 13.72 22.63
CA ALA A 15 -5.34 13.11 21.39
C ALA A 15 -4.99 11.61 21.29
N ILE A 16 -3.95 11.13 21.98
CA ILE A 16 -3.56 9.72 22.00
C ILE A 16 -4.25 9.04 23.17
N LEU A 17 -5.23 8.18 22.88
CA LEU A 17 -5.95 7.41 23.87
C LEU A 17 -5.22 6.12 24.28
N SER A 18 -4.54 5.49 23.34
CA SER A 18 -3.73 4.30 23.57
C SER A 18 -2.60 4.20 22.56
N ASP A 19 -1.49 3.60 22.98
CA ASP A 19 -0.32 3.27 22.18
C ASP A 19 0.11 1.85 22.54
N GLU A 20 0.11 0.95 21.56
CA GLU A 20 0.38 -0.47 21.80
C GLU A 20 0.99 -1.15 20.56
N PHE A 21 1.82 -2.14 20.80
CA PHE A 21 2.34 -2.99 19.74
C PHE A 21 1.29 -4.00 19.25
N LEU A 22 1.19 -4.22 17.94
CA LEU A 22 0.40 -5.32 17.38
C LEU A 22 0.90 -6.68 17.84
N TYR A 23 2.21 -6.83 18.04
CA TYR A 23 2.85 -8.02 18.56
C TYR A 23 4.25 -7.71 19.10
N LYS A 24 4.71 -8.53 20.04
CA LYS A 24 6.06 -8.42 20.63
C LYS A 24 7.06 -9.38 20.00
N LYS A 25 6.57 -10.51 19.46
CA LYS A 25 7.38 -11.54 18.79
C LYS A 25 6.66 -12.04 17.56
N ALA A 26 7.40 -12.34 16.50
CA ALA A 26 6.93 -12.97 15.28
C ALA A 26 7.92 -14.03 14.81
N SER A 27 7.49 -14.88 13.87
CA SER A 27 8.33 -15.89 13.22
C SER A 27 9.25 -15.31 12.14
N PHE A 28 9.21 -14.02 11.91
CA PHE A 28 9.98 -13.28 10.91
C PHE A 28 10.64 -12.05 11.56
N PRO A 29 11.84 -11.64 11.11
CA PRO A 29 12.59 -10.54 11.71
C PRO A 29 12.16 -9.14 11.25
N GLU A 30 11.61 -9.00 10.04
CA GLU A 30 11.21 -7.71 9.47
C GLU A 30 9.76 -7.72 8.99
N CYS A 31 9.08 -6.57 9.12
CA CYS A 31 7.75 -6.34 8.58
C CYS A 31 7.64 -4.91 8.02
N HIS A 32 6.73 -4.72 7.07
CA HIS A 32 6.50 -3.42 6.44
C HIS A 32 5.08 -3.32 5.86
N GLY A 33 4.65 -2.09 5.49
CA GLY A 33 3.42 -1.84 4.74
C GLY A 33 2.15 -2.19 5.49
N ALA A 34 1.96 -1.64 6.72
CA ALA A 34 0.77 -1.93 7.53
C ALA A 34 -0.51 -1.28 7.00
N THR A 35 -1.63 -1.96 7.23
CA THR A 35 -3.00 -1.51 7.00
C THR A 35 -3.88 -1.91 8.18
N ILE A 36 -4.94 -1.16 8.47
CA ILE A 36 -5.87 -1.43 9.56
C ILE A 36 -7.30 -1.07 9.15
N VAL A 37 -8.26 -1.87 9.60
CA VAL A 37 -9.69 -1.56 9.48
C VAL A 37 -10.41 -1.85 10.79
N GLU A 38 -11.46 -1.08 11.07
CA GLU A 38 -12.46 -1.39 12.08
C GLU A 38 -13.66 -2.05 11.40
N LEU A 39 -14.07 -3.20 11.93
CA LEU A 39 -15.25 -3.93 11.48
C LEU A 39 -16.51 -3.35 12.12
N LYS A 40 -17.68 -3.62 11.51
CA LYS A 40 -18.97 -3.12 12.00
C LYS A 40 -19.25 -3.47 13.48
N ASN A 41 -18.74 -4.59 13.97
CA ASN A 41 -18.87 -5.00 15.37
C ASN A 41 -17.87 -4.33 16.33
N GLY A 42 -16.99 -3.46 15.79
CA GLY A 42 -15.95 -2.77 16.54
C GLY A 42 -14.65 -3.57 16.75
N ASP A 43 -14.51 -4.77 16.15
CA ASP A 43 -13.24 -5.48 16.10
C ASP A 43 -12.27 -4.75 15.16
N LEU A 44 -10.99 -4.77 15.50
CA LEU A 44 -9.93 -4.26 14.66
C LEU A 44 -9.21 -5.41 13.96
N VAL A 45 -8.87 -5.21 12.69
CA VAL A 45 -8.05 -6.12 11.89
C VAL A 45 -6.91 -5.33 11.30
N ALA A 46 -5.68 -5.76 11.55
CA ALA A 46 -4.46 -5.17 10.99
C ALA A 46 -3.72 -6.20 10.14
N SER A 47 -3.12 -5.77 9.05
CA SER A 47 -2.31 -6.62 8.17
C SER A 47 -1.03 -5.90 7.76
N PHE A 48 -0.01 -6.68 7.47
CA PHE A 48 1.30 -6.22 7.00
C PHE A 48 1.98 -7.36 6.25
N PHE A 49 3.02 -7.06 5.45
CA PHE A 49 3.87 -8.12 4.95
C PHE A 49 5.11 -8.28 5.84
N GLY A 50 5.60 -9.49 5.96
CA GLY A 50 6.77 -9.80 6.79
C GLY A 50 7.46 -11.08 6.36
N GLY A 51 8.78 -11.08 6.52
CA GLY A 51 9.69 -12.15 6.16
C GLY A 51 11.11 -11.85 6.66
N THR A 52 12.12 -12.47 6.06
CA THR A 52 13.52 -12.22 6.43
C THR A 52 13.93 -10.77 6.18
N LYS A 53 13.48 -10.21 5.05
CA LYS A 53 13.72 -8.82 4.64
C LYS A 53 12.73 -8.46 3.53
N GLU A 54 12.38 -7.19 3.39
CA GLU A 54 11.64 -6.71 2.22
C GLU A 54 12.26 -7.22 0.92
N ARG A 55 11.46 -7.69 -0.03
CA ARG A 55 11.82 -8.35 -1.30
C ARG A 55 12.23 -9.81 -1.20
N ASN A 56 12.54 -10.33 -0.02
CA ASN A 56 12.87 -11.74 0.10
C ASN A 56 11.65 -12.59 -0.26
N PRO A 57 11.84 -13.70 -0.98
CA PRO A 57 10.76 -14.57 -1.42
C PRO A 57 9.93 -15.16 -0.27
N ASP A 58 10.43 -15.14 0.96
CA ASP A 58 9.72 -15.60 2.16
C ASP A 58 8.76 -14.55 2.75
N CYS A 59 8.74 -13.32 2.21
CA CYS A 59 7.74 -12.32 2.59
C CYS A 59 6.33 -12.82 2.29
N CYS A 60 5.51 -12.88 3.33
CA CYS A 60 4.11 -13.30 3.30
C CYS A 60 3.22 -12.20 3.87
N ILE A 61 1.91 -12.36 3.75
CA ILE A 61 0.92 -11.46 4.32
C ILE A 61 0.43 -12.02 5.65
N TRP A 62 0.53 -11.22 6.69
CA TRP A 62 0.19 -11.54 8.06
C TRP A 62 -0.97 -10.67 8.56
N VAL A 63 -1.78 -11.23 9.46
CA VAL A 63 -2.94 -10.57 10.04
C VAL A 63 -2.94 -10.73 11.54
N CYS A 64 -3.18 -9.61 12.25
CA CYS A 64 -3.51 -9.56 13.66
C CYS A 64 -4.95 -9.06 13.83
N ARG A 65 -5.63 -9.53 14.87
CA ARG A 65 -7.00 -9.11 15.20
C ARG A 65 -7.08 -8.69 16.67
N LYS A 66 -7.91 -7.70 16.94
CA LYS A 66 -8.26 -7.29 18.30
C LYS A 66 -9.78 -7.19 18.41
N ALA A 67 -10.38 -8.08 19.20
CA ALA A 67 -11.81 -8.00 19.44
C ALA A 67 -12.16 -6.71 20.20
N LYS A 68 -13.35 -6.17 19.97
CA LYS A 68 -13.84 -5.00 20.70
C LYS A 68 -13.76 -5.25 22.21
N GLY A 69 -13.08 -4.34 22.92
CA GLY A 69 -12.88 -4.45 24.37
C GLY A 69 -11.76 -5.40 24.80
N ALA A 70 -11.11 -6.13 23.88
CA ALA A 70 -9.94 -6.93 24.22
C ALA A 70 -8.75 -6.05 24.58
N LYS A 71 -7.92 -6.53 25.52
CA LYS A 71 -6.69 -5.82 25.93
C LYS A 71 -5.55 -6.00 24.94
N GLU A 72 -5.51 -7.13 24.23
CA GLU A 72 -4.39 -7.52 23.40
C GLU A 72 -4.83 -7.93 21.98
N TRP A 73 -3.91 -7.77 21.05
CA TRP A 73 -4.01 -8.31 19.70
C TRP A 73 -3.71 -9.81 19.68
N THR A 74 -4.29 -10.54 18.76
CA THR A 74 -3.86 -11.90 18.46
C THR A 74 -2.43 -11.91 17.92
N ALA A 75 -1.70 -13.01 18.11
CA ALA A 75 -0.44 -13.22 17.41
C ALA A 75 -0.65 -13.13 15.89
N PRO A 76 0.39 -12.73 15.11
CA PRO A 76 0.34 -12.73 13.67
C PRO A 76 -0.01 -14.11 13.11
N LYS A 77 -1.02 -14.17 12.24
CA LYS A 77 -1.42 -15.37 11.50
C LYS A 77 -1.19 -15.16 10.02
N LEU A 78 -0.70 -16.18 9.33
CA LEU A 78 -0.55 -16.18 7.88
C LEU A 78 -1.93 -16.06 7.21
N ALA A 79 -2.10 -15.04 6.38
CA ALA A 79 -3.31 -14.83 5.59
C ALA A 79 -3.11 -15.18 4.10
N ALA A 80 -1.95 -14.87 3.55
CA ALA A 80 -1.59 -15.20 2.18
C ALA A 80 -0.06 -15.31 2.01
N ASP A 81 0.35 -16.06 1.01
CA ASP A 81 1.73 -16.25 0.62
C ASP A 81 1.92 -16.15 -0.90
N GLY A 82 3.17 -16.15 -1.34
CA GLY A 82 3.56 -16.16 -2.74
C GLY A 82 3.98 -17.54 -3.26
N VAL A 83 3.56 -18.63 -2.62
CA VAL A 83 3.92 -19.99 -2.99
C VAL A 83 2.93 -20.55 -4.02
N PHE A 84 3.45 -21.10 -5.12
CA PHE A 84 2.69 -21.72 -6.20
C PHE A 84 3.20 -23.13 -6.42
N ALA A 85 2.32 -24.12 -6.30
CA ALA A 85 2.64 -25.49 -6.68
C ALA A 85 3.06 -25.56 -8.16
N LEU A 86 3.84 -26.57 -8.54
CA LEU A 86 4.35 -26.69 -9.92
C LEU A 86 3.24 -26.75 -10.99
N ASN A 87 2.04 -27.19 -10.61
CA ASN A 87 0.86 -27.30 -11.45
C ASN A 87 -0.26 -26.32 -11.05
N ASP A 88 0.06 -25.25 -10.29
CA ASP A 88 -0.93 -24.22 -9.92
C ASP A 88 -1.35 -23.44 -11.18
N PRO A 89 -2.64 -23.41 -11.53
CA PRO A 89 -3.13 -22.71 -12.72
C PRO A 89 -2.88 -21.19 -12.68
N ASN A 90 -2.63 -20.64 -11.51
CA ASN A 90 -2.34 -19.20 -11.32
C ASN A 90 -0.83 -18.87 -11.39
N ALA A 91 0.04 -19.89 -11.55
CA ALA A 91 1.49 -19.66 -11.56
C ALA A 91 1.91 -18.77 -12.74
N GLU A 92 1.31 -18.92 -13.90
CA GLU A 92 1.57 -18.10 -15.09
C GLU A 92 1.18 -16.63 -14.85
N ILE A 93 0.01 -16.39 -14.22
CA ILE A 93 -0.46 -15.02 -13.88
C ILE A 93 0.54 -14.32 -12.95
N ALA A 94 1.10 -15.04 -11.98
CA ALA A 94 2.12 -14.53 -11.06
C ALA A 94 3.51 -14.45 -11.71
N GLY A 95 3.68 -14.86 -12.95
CA GLY A 95 4.96 -14.94 -13.64
C GLY A 95 5.94 -15.87 -12.93
N ILE A 96 5.44 -17.01 -12.42
CA ILE A 96 6.29 -18.03 -11.77
C ILE A 96 6.99 -18.86 -12.87
N ASP A 97 8.30 -18.83 -12.84
CA ASP A 97 9.17 -19.53 -13.77
C ASP A 97 10.32 -20.27 -13.04
N THR A 98 11.24 -20.82 -13.79
CA THR A 98 12.39 -21.59 -13.26
C THR A 98 13.40 -20.73 -12.50
N ALA A 99 13.41 -19.40 -12.69
CA ALA A 99 14.25 -18.47 -11.97
C ALA A 99 13.71 -18.12 -10.58
N CYS A 100 12.40 -18.36 -10.34
CA CYS A 100 11.80 -18.12 -9.04
C CYS A 100 12.31 -19.09 -7.98
N THR A 101 12.36 -18.64 -6.73
CA THR A 101 12.87 -19.39 -5.61
C THR A 101 12.17 -20.75 -5.45
N PRO A 102 12.91 -21.86 -5.46
CA PRO A 102 12.34 -23.20 -5.30
C PRO A 102 11.87 -23.44 -3.86
N VAL A 103 10.76 -24.15 -3.74
CA VAL A 103 10.24 -24.70 -2.48
C VAL A 103 10.35 -26.23 -2.57
N LYS A 104 11.04 -26.83 -1.61
CA LYS A 104 11.28 -28.27 -1.57
C LYS A 104 10.61 -28.89 -0.35
N ASP A 105 10.18 -30.14 -0.48
CA ASP A 105 9.70 -30.95 0.64
C ASP A 105 10.86 -31.39 1.56
N THR A 106 10.53 -32.12 2.62
CA THR A 106 11.51 -32.63 3.59
C THR A 106 12.49 -33.64 3.00
N LYS A 107 12.19 -34.20 1.80
CA LYS A 107 13.05 -35.13 1.05
C LYS A 107 13.88 -34.42 -0.02
N GLY A 108 13.82 -33.07 -0.09
CA GLY A 108 14.54 -32.26 -1.07
C GLY A 108 13.92 -32.21 -2.46
N LYS A 109 12.73 -32.81 -2.69
CA LYS A 109 12.02 -32.78 -3.95
C LYS A 109 11.36 -31.43 -4.16
N LEU A 110 11.54 -30.84 -5.34
CA LEU A 110 10.87 -29.58 -5.73
C LEU A 110 9.35 -29.80 -5.79
N THR A 111 8.58 -29.00 -5.04
CA THR A 111 7.11 -29.07 -4.95
C THR A 111 6.41 -27.81 -5.41
N ALA A 112 7.09 -26.65 -5.27
CA ALA A 112 6.55 -25.35 -5.59
C ALA A 112 7.66 -24.35 -5.91
N ARG A 113 7.28 -23.15 -6.34
CA ARG A 113 8.15 -21.98 -6.43
C ARG A 113 7.46 -20.78 -5.79
N ARG A 114 8.23 -19.76 -5.42
CA ARG A 114 7.69 -18.61 -4.71
C ARG A 114 8.31 -17.29 -5.13
N LYS A 115 7.51 -16.23 -4.98
CA LYS A 115 7.89 -14.81 -5.00
C LYS A 115 7.46 -14.13 -3.70
N ALA A 116 8.00 -12.95 -3.44
CA ALA A 116 7.61 -12.12 -2.30
C ALA A 116 6.17 -11.62 -2.42
N CYS A 117 5.50 -11.49 -1.27
CA CYS A 117 4.25 -10.72 -1.13
C CYS A 117 4.54 -9.30 -0.66
N TRP A 118 3.67 -8.34 -1.08
CA TRP A 118 3.85 -6.91 -0.86
C TRP A 118 2.54 -6.22 -0.52
N ASN A 119 2.65 -5.08 0.18
CA ASN A 119 1.62 -4.05 0.40
C ASN A 119 0.20 -4.60 0.55
N PRO A 120 -0.13 -5.26 1.68
CA PRO A 120 -1.50 -5.64 1.96
C PRO A 120 -2.37 -4.40 2.15
N VAL A 121 -3.61 -4.48 1.71
CA VAL A 121 -4.63 -3.46 1.97
C VAL A 121 -5.92 -4.14 2.37
N LEU A 122 -6.36 -3.90 3.60
CA LEU A 122 -7.63 -4.37 4.12
C LEU A 122 -8.75 -3.42 3.71
N PHE A 123 -9.88 -3.99 3.30
CA PHE A 123 -11.08 -3.24 3.00
C PHE A 123 -12.33 -4.00 3.36
N GLN A 124 -13.16 -3.46 4.26
CA GLN A 124 -14.46 -4.01 4.62
C GLN A 124 -15.52 -3.47 3.66
N ILE A 125 -16.06 -4.33 2.80
CA ILE A 125 -17.20 -3.96 1.96
C ILE A 125 -18.41 -3.74 2.88
N PRO A 126 -19.12 -2.60 2.80
CA PRO A 126 -20.35 -2.40 3.55
C PRO A 126 -21.37 -3.50 3.27
N GLY A 127 -21.75 -4.26 4.32
CA GLY A 127 -22.65 -5.40 4.20
C GLY A 127 -22.11 -6.58 3.39
N GLY A 128 -20.81 -6.68 3.21
CA GLY A 128 -20.14 -7.74 2.45
C GLY A 128 -18.89 -8.30 3.13
N ASP A 129 -18.06 -8.96 2.34
CA ASP A 129 -16.84 -9.60 2.80
C ASP A 129 -15.77 -8.56 3.21
N LEU A 130 -14.88 -8.95 4.12
CA LEU A 130 -13.61 -8.29 4.32
C LEU A 130 -12.64 -8.77 3.23
N ILE A 131 -12.13 -7.84 2.43
CA ILE A 131 -11.14 -8.13 1.39
C ILE A 131 -9.74 -7.75 1.90
N LEU A 132 -8.78 -8.59 1.58
CA LEU A 132 -7.36 -8.32 1.76
C LEU A 132 -6.69 -8.37 0.38
N PHE A 133 -6.39 -7.20 -0.16
CA PHE A 133 -5.60 -7.05 -1.39
C PHE A 133 -4.13 -7.16 -1.07
N TYR A 134 -3.34 -7.71 -1.98
CA TYR A 134 -1.88 -7.76 -1.88
C TYR A 134 -1.24 -7.93 -3.25
N LYS A 135 0.06 -7.88 -3.34
CA LYS A 135 0.81 -8.06 -4.59
C LYS A 135 1.78 -9.22 -4.44
N ILE A 136 2.08 -9.89 -5.54
CA ILE A 136 3.10 -10.94 -5.64
C ILE A 136 4.05 -10.55 -6.78
N GLY A 137 5.35 -10.52 -6.50
CA GLY A 137 6.38 -10.18 -7.49
C GLY A 137 7.78 -10.18 -6.90
N LEU A 138 8.79 -10.08 -7.76
CA LEU A 138 10.18 -9.93 -7.36
C LEU A 138 10.49 -8.46 -7.00
N SER A 139 9.77 -7.54 -7.64
CA SER A 139 9.91 -6.10 -7.45
C SER A 139 8.61 -5.37 -7.79
N VAL A 140 8.58 -4.06 -7.59
CA VAL A 140 7.46 -3.20 -7.99
C VAL A 140 7.24 -3.14 -9.52
N ALA A 141 8.22 -3.59 -10.30
CA ALA A 141 8.13 -3.57 -11.77
C ALA A 141 7.40 -4.79 -12.34
N ASP A 142 7.41 -5.91 -11.63
CA ASP A 142 6.86 -7.19 -12.10
C ASP A 142 5.74 -7.75 -11.20
N TRP A 143 5.31 -7.00 -10.18
CA TRP A 143 4.27 -7.48 -9.29
C TRP A 143 2.89 -7.55 -9.97
N THR A 144 2.09 -8.48 -9.51
CA THR A 144 0.71 -8.72 -9.94
C THR A 144 -0.23 -8.55 -8.77
N GLY A 145 -1.48 -8.18 -9.05
CA GLY A 145 -2.50 -7.91 -8.03
C GLY A 145 -3.29 -9.16 -7.66
N TRP A 146 -3.51 -9.36 -6.37
CA TRP A 146 -4.21 -10.50 -5.78
C TRP A 146 -5.11 -10.05 -4.64
N LEU A 147 -6.09 -10.89 -4.31
CA LEU A 147 -6.91 -10.72 -3.12
C LEU A 147 -7.30 -12.06 -2.49
N VAL A 148 -7.64 -12.01 -1.22
CA VAL A 148 -8.36 -13.07 -0.49
C VAL A 148 -9.53 -12.44 0.25
N ARG A 149 -10.57 -13.22 0.53
CA ARG A 149 -11.80 -12.78 1.18
C ARG A 149 -11.99 -13.47 2.51
N SER A 150 -12.57 -12.76 3.46
CA SER A 150 -12.99 -13.31 4.74
C SER A 150 -14.45 -12.97 5.00
N LYS A 151 -15.23 -13.98 5.40
CA LYS A 151 -16.63 -13.86 5.80
C LYS A 151 -16.81 -13.81 7.33
N ASP A 152 -15.73 -14.02 8.07
CA ASP A 152 -15.71 -14.15 9.52
C ASP A 152 -14.85 -13.08 10.23
N GLY A 153 -14.66 -11.95 9.56
CA GLY A 153 -13.92 -10.80 10.08
C GLY A 153 -12.42 -11.06 10.20
N GLY A 154 -11.83 -11.74 9.23
CA GLY A 154 -10.38 -11.97 9.14
C GLY A 154 -9.87 -13.12 10.00
N LYS A 155 -10.74 -14.03 10.47
CA LYS A 155 -10.33 -15.26 11.19
C LYS A 155 -9.83 -16.31 10.22
N THR A 156 -10.53 -16.45 9.07
CA THR A 156 -10.17 -17.33 7.97
C THR A 156 -10.24 -16.59 6.64
N TRP A 157 -9.50 -17.07 5.65
CA TRP A 157 -9.36 -16.44 4.33
C TRP A 157 -9.63 -17.46 3.24
N SER A 158 -10.23 -17.01 2.14
CA SER A 158 -10.47 -17.81 0.94
C SER A 158 -9.16 -18.21 0.26
N LYS A 159 -9.26 -19.08 -0.77
CA LYS A 159 -8.20 -19.22 -1.76
C LYS A 159 -7.93 -17.85 -2.41
N ARG A 160 -6.69 -17.67 -2.88
CA ARG A 160 -6.30 -16.44 -3.59
C ARG A 160 -7.08 -16.28 -4.90
N GLU A 161 -7.41 -15.04 -5.22
CA GLU A 161 -8.03 -14.63 -6.47
C GLU A 161 -7.06 -13.67 -7.17
N ALA A 162 -6.73 -13.92 -8.44
CA ALA A 162 -5.95 -12.96 -9.24
C ALA A 162 -6.86 -11.79 -9.66
N LEU A 163 -6.33 -10.57 -9.60
CA LEU A 163 -6.92 -9.45 -10.32
C LEU A 163 -6.67 -9.61 -11.82
N PRO A 164 -7.47 -8.98 -12.69
CA PRO A 164 -7.23 -9.04 -14.13
C PRO A 164 -5.80 -8.59 -14.47
N GLN A 165 -5.27 -9.05 -15.59
CA GLN A 165 -3.94 -8.69 -16.03
C GLN A 165 -3.77 -7.16 -16.11
N GLY A 166 -2.71 -6.63 -15.51
CA GLY A 166 -2.41 -5.21 -15.44
C GLY A 166 -3.10 -4.46 -14.31
N PHE A 167 -3.95 -5.12 -13.51
CA PHE A 167 -4.56 -4.54 -12.30
C PHE A 167 -3.73 -4.88 -11.07
N LEU A 168 -3.64 -3.93 -10.13
CA LEU A 168 -2.90 -4.07 -8.88
C LEU A 168 -3.80 -3.92 -7.65
N GLY A 169 -5.06 -3.49 -7.86
CA GLY A 169 -5.92 -3.08 -6.76
C GLY A 169 -5.40 -1.81 -6.06
N PRO A 170 -5.82 -1.56 -4.82
CA PRO A 170 -5.26 -0.46 -4.05
C PRO A 170 -3.78 -0.70 -3.82
N ILE A 171 -2.93 0.25 -4.23
CA ILE A 171 -1.48 0.01 -4.22
C ILE A 171 -0.89 -0.06 -2.80
N LYS A 172 -1.41 0.76 -1.89
CA LYS A 172 -1.00 0.83 -0.48
C LYS A 172 -2.12 1.33 0.43
N ASN A 173 -2.85 2.36 0.03
CA ASN A 173 -3.86 3.01 0.86
C ASN A 173 -5.26 2.47 0.55
N LYS A 174 -6.18 2.66 1.49
CA LYS A 174 -7.50 2.02 1.49
C LYS A 174 -8.37 2.44 0.31
N PRO A 175 -9.15 1.51 -0.28
CA PRO A 175 -10.27 1.86 -1.13
C PRO A 175 -11.31 2.70 -0.39
N GLU A 176 -12.17 3.37 -1.16
CA GLU A 176 -13.40 3.97 -0.68
C GLU A 176 -14.62 3.29 -1.33
N TYR A 177 -15.73 3.27 -0.60
CA TYR A 177 -17.01 2.77 -1.12
C TYR A 177 -17.95 3.94 -1.34
N ILE A 178 -18.27 4.20 -2.60
CA ILE A 178 -19.03 5.39 -2.99
C ILE A 178 -20.14 4.96 -3.95
N ASN A 179 -21.40 5.16 -3.55
CA ASN A 179 -22.58 4.85 -4.38
C ASN A 179 -22.57 3.42 -4.96
N GLY A 180 -22.19 2.44 -4.17
CA GLY A 180 -22.13 1.04 -4.60
C GLY A 180 -20.82 0.62 -5.28
N ARG A 181 -19.91 1.56 -5.55
CA ARG A 181 -18.62 1.36 -6.20
C ARG A 181 -17.49 1.27 -5.19
N ILE A 182 -16.64 0.25 -5.33
CA ILE A 182 -15.32 0.19 -4.69
C ILE A 182 -14.35 0.96 -5.58
N ILE A 183 -13.69 2.00 -5.04
CA ILE A 183 -12.66 2.76 -5.75
C ILE A 183 -11.33 2.50 -5.07
N CYS A 184 -10.42 1.85 -5.78
CA CYS A 184 -9.06 1.54 -5.32
C CYS A 184 -8.09 2.61 -5.79
N PRO A 185 -7.42 3.33 -4.87
CA PRO A 185 -6.36 4.26 -5.24
C PRO A 185 -5.12 3.45 -5.62
N SER A 186 -4.71 3.55 -6.87
CA SER A 186 -3.60 2.79 -7.44
C SER A 186 -2.54 3.69 -8.05
N SER A 187 -1.39 3.12 -8.34
CA SER A 187 -0.31 3.81 -9.03
C SER A 187 0.59 2.82 -9.75
N ARG A 188 1.31 3.31 -10.75
CA ARG A 188 2.36 2.56 -11.46
C ARG A 188 3.71 3.22 -11.20
N GLU A 189 4.70 2.35 -11.02
CA GLU A 189 6.11 2.72 -10.87
C GLU A 189 6.88 2.02 -11.99
N GLY A 190 7.90 2.66 -12.56
CA GLY A 190 8.69 2.05 -13.64
C GLY A 190 9.12 3.04 -14.73
N LYS A 191 9.45 2.53 -15.91
CA LYS A 191 10.04 3.30 -17.04
C LYS A 191 9.22 4.52 -17.48
N GLY A 192 7.89 4.49 -17.34
CA GLY A 192 7.00 5.62 -17.64
C GLY A 192 6.95 6.69 -16.55
N GLY A 193 7.72 6.54 -15.47
CA GLY A 193 7.68 7.38 -14.27
C GLY A 193 6.51 7.01 -13.36
N TRP A 194 6.41 7.72 -12.24
CA TRP A 194 5.36 7.53 -11.27
C TRP A 194 4.06 8.20 -11.70
N ARG A 195 2.96 7.44 -11.75
CA ARG A 195 1.64 7.94 -12.15
C ARG A 195 0.56 7.29 -11.30
N ILE A 196 -0.40 8.08 -10.85
CA ILE A 196 -1.59 7.59 -10.17
C ILE A 196 -2.69 7.26 -11.18
N HIS A 197 -3.50 6.27 -10.86
CA HIS A 197 -4.74 5.90 -11.54
C HIS A 197 -5.69 5.27 -10.52
N PHE A 198 -6.89 4.94 -10.93
CA PHE A 198 -7.88 4.30 -10.08
C PHE A 198 -8.39 3.02 -10.73
N GLU A 199 -8.58 2.01 -9.90
CA GLU A 199 -9.20 0.77 -10.30
C GLU A 199 -10.49 0.63 -9.51
N TYR A 200 -11.58 0.23 -10.15
CA TYR A 200 -12.87 0.21 -9.50
C TYR A 200 -13.71 -1.00 -9.85
N SER A 201 -14.64 -1.33 -8.95
CA SER A 201 -15.61 -2.41 -9.09
C SER A 201 -17.00 -1.94 -8.68
N ASP A 202 -17.98 -2.21 -9.53
CA ASP A 202 -19.40 -1.89 -9.28
C ASP A 202 -20.19 -3.13 -8.78
N ASP A 203 -19.53 -4.27 -8.62
CA ASP A 203 -20.13 -5.57 -8.28
C ASP A 203 -19.46 -6.26 -7.09
N LYS A 204 -18.99 -5.48 -6.13
CA LYS A 204 -18.33 -5.94 -4.89
C LYS A 204 -17.02 -6.70 -5.15
N GLY A 205 -16.27 -6.28 -6.16
CA GLY A 205 -14.95 -6.82 -6.46
C GLY A 205 -14.97 -8.12 -7.25
N LYS A 206 -16.04 -8.41 -7.99
CA LYS A 206 -16.09 -9.55 -8.91
C LYS A 206 -15.48 -9.19 -10.26
N THR A 207 -15.81 -8.01 -10.79
CA THR A 207 -15.20 -7.47 -12.01
C THR A 207 -14.56 -6.12 -11.74
N TRP A 208 -13.56 -5.77 -12.54
CA TRP A 208 -12.72 -4.61 -12.34
C TRP A 208 -12.58 -3.78 -13.62
N LYS A 209 -12.53 -2.47 -13.44
CA LYS A 209 -12.25 -1.49 -14.47
C LYS A 209 -11.15 -0.56 -13.99
N THR A 210 -10.46 0.12 -14.91
CA THR A 210 -9.40 1.08 -14.59
C THR A 210 -9.61 2.40 -15.31
N THR A 211 -9.21 3.48 -14.66
CA THR A 211 -9.08 4.78 -15.33
C THR A 211 -7.75 4.86 -16.08
N GLU A 212 -7.64 5.82 -16.98
CA GLU A 212 -6.34 6.25 -17.47
C GLU A 212 -5.50 6.86 -16.34
N SER A 213 -4.19 6.93 -16.55
CA SER A 213 -3.31 7.66 -15.62
C SER A 213 -3.72 9.13 -15.52
N VAL A 214 -3.83 9.64 -14.30
CA VAL A 214 -4.21 11.03 -14.07
C VAL A 214 -3.11 11.95 -14.58
N PRO A 215 -3.40 12.92 -15.46
CA PRO A 215 -2.42 13.89 -15.92
C PRO A 215 -1.81 14.67 -14.75
N ALA A 216 -0.56 15.08 -14.86
CA ALA A 216 0.14 15.85 -13.83
C ALA A 216 0.71 17.16 -14.39
N GLU A 217 0.78 18.19 -13.55
CA GLU A 217 1.51 19.40 -13.87
C GLU A 217 3.02 19.13 -13.94
N LEU A 218 3.74 20.03 -14.59
CA LEU A 218 5.19 19.95 -14.68
C LEU A 218 5.83 20.55 -13.43
N SER A 219 6.80 19.84 -12.87
CA SER A 219 7.60 20.30 -11.74
C SER A 219 9.00 19.71 -11.81
N VAL A 220 9.95 20.35 -11.16
CA VAL A 220 11.32 19.82 -11.03
C VAL A 220 11.37 18.88 -9.83
N PRO A 221 11.74 17.60 -9.99
CA PRO A 221 11.96 16.70 -8.87
C PRO A 221 13.11 17.21 -7.99
N THR A 222 12.89 17.21 -6.67
CA THR A 222 13.85 17.75 -5.69
C THR A 222 14.64 16.68 -4.96
N GLN A 223 14.41 15.41 -5.25
CA GLN A 223 15.07 14.32 -4.57
C GLN A 223 16.54 14.24 -4.97
N ASN A 224 17.43 14.66 -4.07
CA ASN A 224 18.87 14.47 -4.22
C ASN A 224 19.21 12.99 -3.98
N ARG A 225 19.81 12.34 -4.99
CA ARG A 225 20.48 11.05 -4.81
C ARG A 225 21.64 11.24 -3.82
N LYS A 226 21.69 10.49 -2.74
CA LYS A 226 22.94 10.27 -2.04
C LYS A 226 23.86 9.49 -2.99
N LYS A 227 25.03 10.05 -3.34
CA LYS A 227 26.12 9.27 -3.94
C LYS A 227 26.37 8.03 -3.06
N GLY A 228 26.13 6.83 -3.58
CA GLY A 228 26.54 5.58 -2.94
C GLY A 228 25.44 4.66 -2.39
N GLY A 229 24.17 5.00 -2.45
CA GLY A 229 23.07 4.11 -2.03
C GLY A 229 22.11 3.87 -3.20
N ILE A 230 22.30 2.78 -3.94
CA ILE A 230 21.38 2.38 -5.00
C ILE A 230 20.22 1.64 -4.33
N ASN A 231 19.08 2.31 -4.19
CA ASN A 231 17.83 1.61 -3.98
C ASN A 231 17.39 1.10 -5.36
N VAL A 232 17.07 -0.18 -5.49
CA VAL A 232 16.66 -0.77 -6.78
C VAL A 232 15.40 -0.10 -7.33
N ASP A 233 14.52 0.41 -6.44
CA ASP A 233 13.38 1.25 -6.80
C ASP A 233 13.81 2.58 -7.46
N ASP A 234 15.01 3.06 -7.12
CA ASP A 234 15.55 4.28 -7.71
C ASP A 234 16.21 4.03 -9.07
N GLN A 235 16.59 2.78 -9.42
CA GLN A 235 17.17 2.48 -10.74
C GLN A 235 16.13 2.53 -11.85
N GLU A 236 14.94 2.00 -11.65
CA GLU A 236 13.90 1.97 -12.69
C GLU A 236 13.25 3.35 -12.92
N ALA A 237 13.10 4.15 -11.86
CA ALA A 237 12.67 5.54 -11.99
C ALA A 237 13.84 6.52 -12.25
N GLY A 238 15.08 6.06 -12.08
CA GLY A 238 16.29 6.87 -12.12
C GLY A 238 16.61 7.44 -13.50
N GLU A 239 16.26 6.77 -14.57
CA GLU A 239 16.44 7.28 -15.94
C GLU A 239 15.48 8.44 -16.24
N ALA A 240 14.28 8.45 -15.62
CA ALA A 240 13.32 9.54 -15.77
C ALA A 240 13.68 10.80 -14.94
N ILE A 241 14.55 10.65 -13.91
CA ILE A 241 14.86 11.73 -12.95
C ILE A 241 16.21 12.40 -13.23
N GLN A 242 17.08 11.79 -14.05
CA GLN A 242 18.41 12.35 -14.28
C GLN A 242 18.38 13.64 -15.11
N GLY A 243 18.53 14.76 -14.41
CA GLY A 243 19.19 15.97 -14.93
C GLY A 243 18.43 16.82 -15.94
N LYS A 244 17.11 16.69 -16.06
CA LYS A 244 16.39 17.42 -17.12
C LYS A 244 15.16 18.12 -16.54
N GLY A 245 15.24 19.43 -16.38
CA GLY A 245 14.13 20.37 -16.33
C GLY A 245 12.81 19.92 -15.66
N ALA A 246 11.77 20.70 -15.84
CA ALA A 246 10.42 20.34 -15.38
C ALA A 246 9.88 19.12 -16.13
N GLN A 247 9.35 18.17 -15.39
CA GLN A 247 8.68 16.97 -15.90
C GLN A 247 7.38 16.74 -15.14
N PRO A 248 6.46 15.89 -15.58
CA PRO A 248 5.24 15.62 -14.84
C PRO A 248 5.54 15.19 -13.41
N ILE A 249 4.80 15.76 -12.42
CA ILE A 249 4.94 15.44 -11.01
C ILE A 249 4.93 13.92 -10.83
N LEU A 250 5.94 13.41 -10.13
CA LEU A 250 6.11 11.98 -9.86
C LEU A 250 5.34 11.61 -8.59
N ALA A 251 4.09 11.14 -8.74
CA ALA A 251 3.18 10.85 -7.64
C ALA A 251 2.73 9.38 -7.64
N ILE A 252 2.71 8.78 -6.44
CA ILE A 252 2.22 7.42 -6.19
C ILE A 252 1.45 7.32 -4.88
N GLN A 253 0.84 6.16 -4.64
CA GLN A 253 0.21 5.78 -3.38
C GLN A 253 -0.83 6.80 -2.90
N PRO A 254 -1.85 7.11 -3.71
CA PRO A 254 -2.88 8.07 -3.33
C PRO A 254 -3.71 7.57 -2.14
N SER A 255 -4.11 8.49 -1.24
CA SER A 255 -5.14 8.30 -0.22
C SER A 255 -6.36 9.10 -0.61
N ILE A 256 -7.55 8.49 -0.64
CA ILE A 256 -8.80 9.16 -1.01
C ILE A 256 -9.43 9.81 0.23
N LEU A 257 -9.79 11.08 0.13
CA LEU A 257 -10.54 11.84 1.11
C LEU A 257 -11.91 12.23 0.55
N LYS A 258 -12.96 12.10 1.36
CA LYS A 258 -14.34 12.44 1.00
C LYS A 258 -14.73 13.76 1.64
N HIS A 259 -15.05 14.77 0.83
CA HIS A 259 -15.49 16.08 1.29
C HIS A 259 -17.01 16.12 1.47
N LYS A 260 -17.48 16.99 2.36
CA LYS A 260 -18.92 17.16 2.67
C LYS A 260 -19.74 17.67 1.46
N ASP A 261 -19.09 18.32 0.52
CA ASP A 261 -19.69 18.79 -0.74
C ASP A 261 -19.77 17.72 -1.83
N GLY A 262 -19.41 16.47 -1.51
CA GLY A 262 -19.44 15.33 -2.42
C GLY A 262 -18.19 15.17 -3.28
N ARG A 263 -17.25 16.12 -3.25
CA ARG A 263 -15.98 15.97 -3.97
C ARG A 263 -15.06 14.96 -3.30
N LEU A 264 -14.24 14.33 -4.11
CA LEU A 264 -13.13 13.52 -3.66
C LEU A 264 -11.82 14.27 -3.86
N GLN A 265 -10.89 14.06 -2.94
CA GLN A 265 -9.52 14.54 -3.03
C GLN A 265 -8.57 13.38 -2.82
N VAL A 266 -7.45 13.37 -3.51
CA VAL A 266 -6.33 12.49 -3.15
C VAL A 266 -5.14 13.26 -2.66
N LEU A 267 -4.44 12.66 -1.70
CA LEU A 267 -3.10 13.07 -1.27
C LEU A 267 -2.12 11.94 -1.64
N CYS A 268 -1.02 12.32 -2.31
CA CYS A 268 -0.08 11.37 -2.89
C CYS A 268 1.35 11.63 -2.41
N ARG A 269 2.09 10.54 -2.15
CA ARG A 269 3.54 10.58 -1.99
C ARG A 269 4.20 11.02 -3.29
N THR A 270 5.26 11.83 -3.21
CA THR A 270 5.98 12.32 -4.39
C THR A 270 7.50 12.25 -4.27
N ARG A 271 8.18 12.49 -5.39
CA ARG A 271 9.61 12.83 -5.47
C ARG A 271 9.83 14.35 -5.62
N ASN A 272 8.81 15.15 -5.37
CA ASN A 272 8.80 16.60 -5.60
C ASN A 272 8.80 17.42 -4.29
N ALA A 273 9.24 16.83 -3.16
CA ALA A 273 9.37 17.45 -1.84
C ALA A 273 8.06 17.81 -1.14
N LEU A 274 6.96 17.83 -1.83
CA LEU A 274 5.62 18.12 -1.30
C LEU A 274 4.67 16.97 -1.66
N LEU A 275 3.64 16.75 -0.87
CA LEU A 275 2.54 15.88 -1.29
C LEU A 275 1.89 16.45 -2.53
N ALA A 276 1.43 15.57 -3.42
CA ALA A 276 0.59 15.97 -4.53
C ALA A 276 -0.89 15.74 -4.22
N THR A 277 -1.75 16.44 -4.94
CA THR A 277 -3.20 16.36 -4.82
C THR A 277 -3.87 16.37 -6.18
N ALA A 278 -5.02 15.72 -6.30
CA ALA A 278 -5.96 15.82 -7.41
C ALA A 278 -7.39 15.72 -6.86
N TRP A 279 -8.35 16.21 -7.63
CA TRP A 279 -9.75 16.30 -7.22
C TRP A 279 -10.66 15.66 -8.26
N SER A 280 -11.75 15.07 -7.79
CA SER A 280 -12.86 14.56 -8.59
C SER A 280 -14.17 15.14 -8.08
N SER A 281 -15.09 15.47 -9.01
CA SER A 281 -16.45 15.95 -8.73
C SER A 281 -17.54 14.99 -9.23
N ASP A 282 -17.14 13.82 -9.73
CA ASP A 282 -18.01 12.82 -10.37
C ASP A 282 -17.85 11.42 -9.77
N ASN A 283 -17.67 11.34 -8.45
CA ASN A 283 -17.48 10.09 -7.71
C ASN A 283 -16.25 9.26 -8.15
N GLY A 284 -15.17 9.94 -8.57
CA GLY A 284 -13.91 9.32 -8.91
C GLY A 284 -13.83 8.78 -10.34
N GLU A 285 -14.76 9.14 -11.23
CA GLU A 285 -14.70 8.75 -12.64
C GLU A 285 -13.63 9.53 -13.38
N THR A 286 -13.58 10.84 -13.16
CA THR A 286 -12.52 11.71 -13.70
C THR A 286 -11.84 12.52 -12.60
N TRP A 287 -10.61 12.88 -12.86
CA TRP A 287 -9.76 13.63 -11.94
C TRP A 287 -9.08 14.80 -12.66
N ASN A 288 -9.00 15.94 -11.99
CA ASN A 288 -8.21 17.04 -12.51
C ASN A 288 -6.71 16.70 -12.49
N LYS A 289 -5.88 17.59 -13.06
CA LYS A 289 -4.43 17.39 -13.06
C LYS A 289 -3.88 17.30 -11.64
N VAL A 290 -2.94 16.39 -11.43
CA VAL A 290 -2.15 16.30 -10.22
C VAL A 290 -1.31 17.56 -10.06
N THR A 291 -1.43 18.23 -8.93
CA THR A 291 -0.71 19.45 -8.56
C THR A 291 0.03 19.23 -7.25
N LEU A 292 1.03 20.04 -6.93
CA LEU A 292 1.69 20.02 -5.61
C LEU A 292 0.84 20.75 -4.58
N SER A 293 0.76 20.18 -3.37
CA SER A 293 0.22 20.83 -2.19
C SER A 293 1.30 21.65 -1.48
N ASN A 294 0.97 22.24 -0.33
CA ASN A 294 1.91 22.89 0.57
C ASN A 294 2.41 21.99 1.72
N VAL A 295 2.04 20.71 1.71
CA VAL A 295 2.42 19.76 2.77
C VAL A 295 3.74 19.09 2.43
N PRO A 296 4.75 19.13 3.32
CA PRO A 296 6.06 18.50 3.08
C PRO A 296 5.96 17.00 2.85
N ASN A 297 6.83 16.47 1.98
CA ASN A 297 7.01 15.03 1.77
C ASN A 297 8.46 14.72 1.41
N ASN A 298 9.09 13.84 2.16
CA ASN A 298 10.46 13.38 1.94
C ASN A 298 10.51 12.08 1.13
N ASN A 299 9.53 11.83 0.29
CA ASN A 299 9.37 10.58 -0.45
C ASN A 299 9.16 9.35 0.48
N SER A 300 8.49 9.54 1.61
CA SER A 300 7.99 8.46 2.45
C SER A 300 6.51 8.20 2.17
N GLY A 301 6.05 6.98 2.45
CA GLY A 301 4.65 6.63 2.40
C GLY A 301 3.82 7.49 3.34
N THR A 302 2.59 7.76 2.95
CA THR A 302 1.60 8.50 3.74
C THR A 302 0.30 7.73 3.76
N ASP A 303 -0.57 8.01 4.71
CA ASP A 303 -1.95 7.56 4.70
C ASP A 303 -2.86 8.66 5.21
N ALA A 304 -4.08 8.71 4.68
CA ALA A 304 -5.08 9.67 5.11
C ALA A 304 -6.47 9.04 5.13
N VAL A 305 -7.32 9.55 6.00
CA VAL A 305 -8.69 9.06 6.16
C VAL A 305 -9.64 10.20 6.46
N THR A 306 -10.87 10.10 5.97
CA THR A 306 -11.98 10.96 6.37
C THR A 306 -12.72 10.33 7.54
N MET A 307 -12.82 11.06 8.64
CA MET A 307 -13.56 10.66 9.84
C MET A 307 -15.06 10.82 9.63
N SER A 308 -15.86 10.18 10.49
CA SER A 308 -17.34 10.24 10.43
C SER A 308 -17.91 11.65 10.56
N ASP A 309 -17.20 12.57 11.21
CA ASP A 309 -17.58 13.99 11.34
C ASP A 309 -17.16 14.86 10.14
N GLY A 310 -16.46 14.26 9.15
CA GLY A 310 -15.97 14.91 7.94
C GLY A 310 -14.63 15.60 8.08
N ARG A 311 -13.96 15.50 9.23
CA ARG A 311 -12.56 15.91 9.37
C ARG A 311 -11.64 14.88 8.71
N HIS A 312 -10.46 15.33 8.31
CA HIS A 312 -9.45 14.46 7.71
C HIS A 312 -8.26 14.29 8.66
N ILE A 313 -7.74 13.09 8.73
CA ILE A 313 -6.48 12.77 9.41
C ILE A 313 -5.47 12.38 8.33
N LEU A 314 -4.29 13.00 8.37
CA LEU A 314 -3.14 12.66 7.55
C LEU A 314 -2.00 12.22 8.46
N ILE A 315 -1.45 11.04 8.18
CA ILE A 315 -0.23 10.53 8.80
C ILE A 315 0.89 10.63 7.78
N TYR A 316 1.93 11.38 8.11
CA TYR A 316 3.04 11.65 7.20
C TYR A 316 4.30 12.05 7.96
N ASN A 317 5.44 11.99 7.29
CA ASN A 317 6.69 12.55 7.81
C ASN A 317 6.75 14.03 7.48
N ASN A 318 6.75 14.88 8.50
CA ASN A 318 6.84 16.34 8.34
C ASN A 318 8.27 16.80 8.00
N PHE A 319 8.85 16.18 6.98
CA PHE A 319 10.17 16.50 6.45
C PHE A 319 10.09 16.69 4.93
N SER A 320 10.99 17.50 4.41
CA SER A 320 11.08 17.74 2.97
C SER A 320 12.53 17.82 2.53
N THR A 321 12.73 17.70 1.22
CA THR A 321 14.02 17.93 0.57
C THR A 321 14.21 19.38 0.11
N GLN A 322 13.20 20.24 0.32
CA GLN A 322 13.30 21.66 -0.03
C GLN A 322 14.28 22.41 0.89
N PRO A 323 15.02 23.39 0.39
CA PRO A 323 15.80 24.31 1.24
C PRO A 323 14.91 24.99 2.30
N GLY A 324 15.41 25.11 3.53
CA GLY A 324 14.70 25.78 4.63
C GLY A 324 13.64 24.92 5.36
N THR A 325 13.39 23.67 4.92
CA THR A 325 12.52 22.73 5.62
C THR A 325 13.33 21.76 6.49
N PRO A 326 12.75 21.22 7.59
CA PRO A 326 13.40 20.17 8.36
C PRO A 326 13.79 19.01 7.46
N LYS A 327 15.02 18.51 7.59
CA LYS A 327 15.51 17.34 6.88
C LYS A 327 15.44 16.14 7.81
N GLY A 328 14.83 15.06 7.34
CA GLY A 328 14.72 13.83 8.11
C GLY A 328 14.92 12.60 7.25
N PRO A 329 15.25 11.46 7.89
CA PRO A 329 15.38 10.20 7.17
C PRO A 329 14.05 9.77 6.57
N ARG A 330 14.12 8.98 5.50
CA ARG A 330 12.99 8.14 5.10
C ARG A 330 12.86 7.03 6.15
N THR A 331 11.70 6.91 6.73
CA THR A 331 11.33 5.82 7.64
C THR A 331 10.31 4.92 6.97
#